data_bfb91bb94df214c3c91fe2a64097e003
#
_entry.id   bfb91bb94df214c3c91fe2a64097e003
#
_cell.length_a   1.000
_cell.length_b   1.000
_cell.length_c   1.000
_cell.angle_alpha   90.00
_cell.angle_beta   90.00
_cell.angle_gamma   90.00
#
_symmetry.space_group_name_H-M   'P 1'
#
loop_
_entity.id
_entity.type
_entity.pdbx_description
1 polymer ?
#
loop_
_entity_poly.entity_id
_entity_poly.type
_entity_poly.pdbx_seq_one_letter_code
_entity_poly.pdbx_strand_id
1 'polypeptide(L)'
;MQTRITELFNIQYPIIQGGMIWASQWPLVVAVSNAGGLVLLGSGSMSAEELRTQIRQCKAHTSKPFGVNVPIMYQNSAHTMEVIMEEGVPVVFTSAGNPSLWTAQLQDRGIKVVHVVSSSKFALKAQASGVDAVV
;
A
#
# COMPACT_ATOMS: atom_id res chain seq x y z
N MET A 1 -8.19 -9.70 17.71
CA MET A 1 -8.57 -10.87 16.89
C MET A 1 -7.35 -11.30 16.10
N GLN A 2 -6.94 -12.56 16.18
CA GLN A 2 -5.77 -13.05 15.45
C GLN A 2 -6.23 -13.73 14.16
N THR A 3 -5.79 -13.22 13.02
CA THR A 3 -6.08 -13.75 11.69
C THR A 3 -4.81 -13.65 10.82
N ARG A 4 -4.76 -14.38 9.69
CA ARG A 4 -3.64 -14.25 8.75
C ARG A 4 -3.43 -12.80 8.27
N ILE A 5 -4.50 -12.02 8.15
CA ILE A 5 -4.44 -10.61 7.73
C ILE A 5 -3.85 -9.74 8.83
N THR A 6 -4.28 -9.93 10.09
CA THR A 6 -3.71 -9.14 11.20
C THR A 6 -2.24 -9.47 11.44
N GLU A 7 -1.84 -10.71 11.25
CA GLU A 7 -0.43 -11.13 11.33
C GLU A 7 0.40 -10.58 10.17
N LEU A 8 -0.11 -10.67 8.93
CA LEU A 8 0.58 -10.22 7.73
C LEU A 8 0.94 -8.73 7.79
N PHE A 9 0.00 -7.90 8.25
CA PHE A 9 0.15 -6.45 8.27
C PHE A 9 0.48 -5.87 9.65
N ASN A 10 0.60 -6.71 10.69
CA ASN A 10 0.83 -6.29 12.07
C ASN A 10 -0.21 -5.26 12.56
N ILE A 11 -1.49 -5.56 12.35
CA ILE A 11 -2.64 -4.72 12.73
C ILE A 11 -3.51 -5.43 13.76
N GLN A 12 -4.30 -4.67 14.51
CA GLN A 12 -5.16 -5.20 15.57
C GLN A 12 -6.46 -5.82 15.03
N TYR A 13 -7.05 -5.19 14.04
CA TYR A 13 -8.32 -5.59 13.42
C TYR A 13 -8.10 -5.90 11.93
N PRO A 14 -8.74 -6.95 11.38
CA PRO A 14 -8.63 -7.29 9.96
C PRO A 14 -9.49 -6.36 9.08
N ILE A 15 -9.30 -5.06 9.25
CA ILE A 15 -10.02 -4.01 8.54
C ILE A 15 -9.02 -3.16 7.78
N ILE A 16 -9.26 -2.97 6.48
CA ILE A 16 -8.40 -2.20 5.59
C ILE A 16 -9.21 -1.07 4.97
N GLN A 17 -8.80 0.17 5.25
CA GLN A 17 -9.34 1.35 4.59
C GLN A 17 -8.61 1.57 3.27
N GLY A 18 -9.31 1.46 2.16
CA GLY A 18 -8.76 1.68 0.83
C GLY A 18 -8.29 3.12 0.60
N GLY A 19 -7.34 3.28 -0.34
CA GLY A 19 -6.88 4.59 -0.76
C GLY A 19 -7.96 5.34 -1.54
N MET A 20 -8.27 6.56 -1.14
CA MET A 20 -9.25 7.44 -1.79
C MET A 20 -8.55 8.72 -2.24
N ILE A 21 -8.72 9.10 -3.50
CA ILE A 21 -8.22 10.37 -4.03
C ILE A 21 -8.77 11.52 -3.18
N TRP A 22 -7.90 12.45 -2.78
CA TRP A 22 -8.17 13.64 -1.96
C TRP A 22 -8.59 13.36 -0.50
N ALA A 23 -9.23 12.21 -0.21
CA ALA A 23 -9.73 11.89 1.13
C ALA A 23 -8.72 11.12 1.98
N SER A 24 -8.00 10.15 1.41
CA SER A 24 -7.00 9.36 2.14
C SER A 24 -5.64 10.06 2.18
N GLN A 25 -5.59 11.18 2.91
CA GLN A 25 -4.37 11.90 3.25
C GLN A 25 -3.91 11.53 4.67
N TRP A 26 -2.75 12.02 5.08
CA TRP A 26 -2.12 11.65 6.35
C TRP A 26 -3.02 11.75 7.59
N PRO A 27 -3.95 12.73 7.75
CA PRO A 27 -4.80 12.78 8.95
C PRO A 27 -5.72 11.56 9.09
N LEU A 28 -6.36 11.12 7.98
CA LEU A 28 -7.15 9.91 7.98
C LEU A 28 -6.28 8.67 8.19
N VAL A 29 -5.11 8.63 7.55
CA VAL A 29 -4.17 7.52 7.71
C VAL A 29 -3.77 7.35 9.17
N VAL A 30 -3.39 8.41 9.84
CA VAL A 30 -3.01 8.39 11.25
C VAL A 30 -4.17 7.93 12.13
N ALA A 31 -5.38 8.45 11.89
CA ALA A 31 -6.56 8.11 12.68
C ALA A 31 -6.89 6.60 12.59
N VAL A 32 -6.96 6.05 11.38
CA VAL A 32 -7.29 4.63 11.16
C VAL A 32 -6.17 3.69 11.66
N SER A 33 -4.91 4.03 11.39
CA SER A 33 -3.76 3.25 11.88
C SER A 33 -3.74 3.19 13.42
N ASN A 34 -3.95 4.33 14.08
CA ASN A 34 -3.99 4.39 15.54
C ASN A 34 -5.21 3.67 16.12
N ALA A 35 -6.32 3.57 15.38
CA ALA A 35 -7.47 2.76 15.75
C ALA A 35 -7.25 1.25 15.57
N GLY A 36 -6.15 0.82 14.96
CA GLY A 36 -5.76 -0.59 14.85
C GLY A 36 -6.11 -1.28 13.53
N GLY A 37 -6.57 -0.54 12.52
CA GLY A 37 -6.74 -1.01 11.14
C GLY A 37 -5.51 -0.75 10.27
N LEU A 38 -5.57 -1.19 9.03
CA LEU A 38 -4.65 -0.76 7.96
C LEU A 38 -5.34 0.31 7.11
N VAL A 39 -4.60 1.28 6.64
CA VAL A 39 -5.12 2.32 5.76
C VAL A 39 -4.11 2.66 4.67
N LEU A 40 -4.60 3.05 3.52
CA LEU A 40 -3.78 3.36 2.35
C LEU A 40 -3.85 4.84 1.99
N LEU A 41 -2.70 5.48 1.81
CA LEU A 41 -2.61 6.74 1.08
C LEU A 41 -3.04 6.52 -0.37
N GLY A 42 -3.88 7.37 -0.89
CA GLY A 42 -4.33 7.32 -2.29
C GLY A 42 -3.39 8.09 -3.20
N SER A 43 -2.36 7.46 -3.73
CA SER A 43 -1.30 8.15 -4.48
C SER A 43 -1.64 8.53 -5.92
N GLY A 44 -2.74 8.03 -6.48
CA GLY A 44 -3.04 8.14 -7.90
C GLY A 44 -3.13 9.56 -8.47
N SER A 45 -3.41 10.57 -7.65
CA SER A 45 -3.45 11.98 -8.02
C SER A 45 -2.32 12.81 -7.42
N MET A 46 -1.42 12.21 -6.65
CA MET A 46 -0.31 12.90 -6.01
C MET A 46 0.92 12.92 -6.91
N SER A 47 1.66 14.01 -6.89
CA SER A 47 3.05 14.01 -7.34
C SER A 47 3.91 13.19 -6.37
N ALA A 48 5.09 12.76 -6.81
CA ALA A 48 6.02 12.02 -5.96
C ALA A 48 6.39 12.81 -4.69
N GLU A 49 6.57 14.11 -4.79
CA GLU A 49 6.92 14.97 -3.65
C GLU A 49 5.74 15.20 -2.68
N GLU A 50 4.53 15.28 -3.19
CA GLU A 50 3.33 15.30 -2.35
C GLU A 50 3.21 13.98 -1.58
N LEU A 51 3.37 12.84 -2.25
CA LEU A 51 3.37 11.55 -1.60
C LEU A 51 4.45 11.45 -0.53
N ARG A 52 5.68 11.91 -0.82
CA ARG A 52 6.78 11.96 0.17
C ARG A 52 6.38 12.76 1.40
N THR A 53 5.78 13.92 1.20
CA THR A 53 5.29 14.77 2.29
C THR A 53 4.24 14.05 3.12
N GLN A 54 3.25 13.41 2.47
CA GLN A 54 2.20 12.65 3.15
C GLN A 54 2.78 11.48 3.97
N ILE A 55 3.72 10.71 3.41
CA ILE A 55 4.38 9.60 4.11
C ILE A 55 5.12 10.10 5.35
N ARG A 56 5.87 11.19 5.23
CA ARG A 56 6.60 11.78 6.37
C ARG A 56 5.68 12.29 7.45
N GLN A 57 4.55 12.89 7.09
CA GLN A 57 3.52 13.29 8.06
C GLN A 57 2.91 12.06 8.76
N CYS A 58 2.63 10.98 8.05
CA CYS A 58 2.18 9.74 8.68
C CYS A 58 3.19 9.26 9.72
N LYS A 59 4.45 9.14 9.35
CA LYS A 59 5.53 8.67 10.25
C LYS A 59 5.74 9.57 11.46
N ALA A 60 5.52 10.87 11.33
CA ALA A 60 5.64 11.81 12.43
C ALA A 60 4.51 11.67 13.47
N HIS A 61 3.35 11.14 13.08
CA HIS A 61 2.14 11.11 13.92
C HIS A 61 1.65 9.71 14.27
N THR A 62 2.23 8.65 13.70
CA THR A 62 1.92 7.27 14.09
C THR A 62 3.13 6.35 13.95
N SER A 63 3.25 5.39 14.88
CA SER A 63 4.18 4.27 14.78
C SER A 63 3.51 3.01 14.23
N LYS A 64 2.21 3.08 13.92
CA LYS A 64 1.43 1.95 13.41
C LYS A 64 1.61 1.80 11.91
N PRO A 65 1.44 0.58 11.36
CA PRO A 65 1.57 0.37 9.92
C PRO A 65 0.50 1.11 9.12
N PHE A 66 0.90 1.58 7.96
CA PHE A 66 0.04 2.11 6.91
C PHE A 66 0.61 1.69 5.56
N GLY A 67 -0.16 1.86 4.51
CA GLY A 67 0.27 1.53 3.16
C GLY A 67 0.02 2.66 2.17
N VAL A 68 0.38 2.40 0.92
CA VAL A 68 0.12 3.27 -0.23
C VAL A 68 -0.54 2.46 -1.32
N ASN A 69 -1.63 2.97 -1.90
CA ASN A 69 -2.21 2.40 -3.11
C ASN A 69 -1.58 3.06 -4.35
N VAL A 70 -1.06 2.24 -5.26
CA VAL A 70 -0.40 2.68 -6.48
C VAL A 70 -1.06 2.06 -7.71
N PRO A 71 -1.81 2.85 -8.50
CA PRO A 71 -2.25 2.44 -9.82
C PRO A 71 -1.06 2.39 -10.78
N ILE A 72 -0.61 1.18 -11.17
CA ILE A 72 0.64 0.97 -11.91
C ILE A 72 0.61 1.60 -13.31
N MET A 73 -0.55 1.68 -13.94
CA MET A 73 -0.66 2.20 -15.32
C MET A 73 -0.51 3.73 -15.43
N TYR A 74 -0.44 4.46 -14.33
CA TYR A 74 -0.19 5.90 -14.38
C TYR A 74 1.28 6.20 -14.69
N GLN A 75 1.51 7.24 -15.50
CA GLN A 75 2.86 7.60 -16.00
C GLN A 75 3.87 7.85 -14.86
N ASN A 76 3.42 8.36 -13.73
CA ASN A 76 4.28 8.68 -12.59
C ASN A 76 4.52 7.50 -11.63
N SER A 77 4.02 6.30 -11.95
CA SER A 77 4.11 5.15 -11.02
C SER A 77 5.54 4.78 -10.66
N ALA A 78 6.49 4.94 -11.57
CA ALA A 78 7.91 4.67 -11.29
C ALA A 78 8.46 5.60 -10.20
N HIS A 79 8.26 6.91 -10.30
CA HIS A 79 8.70 7.87 -9.28
C HIS A 79 7.96 7.67 -7.94
N THR A 80 6.68 7.31 -8.01
CA THR A 80 5.89 6.93 -6.82
C THR A 80 6.52 5.75 -6.11
N MET A 81 6.92 4.69 -6.85
CA MET A 81 7.58 3.52 -6.28
C MET A 81 8.96 3.84 -5.70
N GLU A 82 9.74 4.71 -6.35
CA GLU A 82 11.02 5.18 -5.81
C GLU A 82 10.84 5.84 -4.44
N VAL A 83 9.89 6.78 -4.32
CA VAL A 83 9.58 7.46 -3.05
C VAL A 83 9.15 6.46 -1.97
N ILE A 84 8.28 5.50 -2.31
CA ILE A 84 7.82 4.46 -1.39
C ILE A 84 8.98 3.64 -0.85
N MET A 85 9.90 3.24 -1.73
CA MET A 85 11.08 2.45 -1.36
C MET A 85 12.08 3.26 -0.53
N GLU A 86 12.33 4.51 -0.89
CA GLU A 86 13.21 5.42 -0.15
C GLU A 86 12.67 5.74 1.25
N GLU A 87 11.39 6.01 1.35
CA GLU A 87 10.74 6.31 2.62
C GLU A 87 10.44 5.04 3.46
N GLY A 88 10.61 3.83 2.91
CA GLY A 88 10.41 2.57 3.65
C GLY A 88 8.96 2.38 4.12
N VAL A 89 8.00 2.57 3.23
CA VAL A 89 6.57 2.29 3.51
C VAL A 89 6.39 0.79 3.72
N PRO A 90 5.70 0.33 4.77
CA PRO A 90 5.64 -1.10 5.08
C PRO A 90 4.77 -1.93 4.13
N VAL A 91 3.76 -1.32 3.49
CA VAL A 91 2.76 -2.03 2.67
C VAL A 91 2.43 -1.25 1.40
N VAL A 92 2.40 -1.92 0.26
CA VAL A 92 1.96 -1.35 -1.02
C VAL A 92 0.82 -2.17 -1.60
N PHE A 93 -0.25 -1.51 -1.97
CA PHE A 93 -1.33 -2.06 -2.77
C PHE A 93 -1.15 -1.60 -4.22
N THR A 94 -0.83 -2.52 -5.11
CA THR A 94 -0.76 -2.23 -6.54
C THR A 94 -2.09 -2.51 -7.22
N SER A 95 -2.47 -1.69 -8.17
CA SER A 95 -3.71 -1.86 -8.94
C SER A 95 -3.50 -1.48 -10.41
N ALA A 96 -4.45 -1.85 -11.26
CA ALA A 96 -4.50 -1.42 -12.66
C ALA A 96 -3.18 -1.63 -13.43
N GLY A 97 -2.68 -2.86 -13.47
CA GLY A 97 -1.46 -3.17 -14.21
C GLY A 97 -0.93 -4.59 -13.95
N ASN A 98 0.29 -4.84 -14.39
CA ASN A 98 0.93 -6.14 -14.22
C ASN A 98 1.58 -6.23 -12.82
N PRO A 99 1.14 -7.16 -11.94
CA PRO A 99 1.69 -7.30 -10.60
C PRO A 99 3.19 -7.64 -10.57
N SER A 100 3.73 -8.28 -11.61
CA SER A 100 5.14 -8.69 -11.62
C SER A 100 6.14 -7.53 -11.79
N LEU A 101 5.68 -6.33 -12.18
CA LEU A 101 6.59 -5.22 -12.48
C LEU A 101 7.37 -4.74 -11.26
N TRP A 102 6.75 -4.70 -10.08
CA TRP A 102 7.34 -4.11 -8.89
C TRP A 102 7.46 -5.07 -7.68
N THR A 103 6.77 -6.22 -7.72
CA THR A 103 6.64 -7.10 -6.57
C THR A 103 7.99 -7.52 -6.00
N ALA A 104 8.91 -8.03 -6.82
CA ALA A 104 10.21 -8.47 -6.35
C ALA A 104 11.03 -7.33 -5.74
N GLN A 105 11.09 -6.16 -6.40
CA GLN A 105 11.85 -5.00 -5.92
C GLN A 105 11.34 -4.46 -4.59
N LEU A 106 10.03 -4.45 -4.40
CA LEU A 106 9.40 -4.02 -3.15
C LEU A 106 9.67 -5.03 -2.02
N GLN A 107 9.52 -6.33 -2.32
CA GLN A 107 9.76 -7.40 -1.34
C GLN A 107 11.22 -7.51 -0.92
N ASP A 108 12.18 -7.25 -1.82
CA ASP A 108 13.61 -7.18 -1.50
C ASP A 108 13.93 -6.09 -0.46
N ARG A 109 13.06 -5.12 -0.30
CA ARG A 109 13.14 -4.06 0.72
C ARG A 109 12.25 -4.32 1.94
N GLY A 110 11.68 -5.52 2.07
CA GLY A 110 10.81 -5.90 3.17
C GLY A 110 9.40 -5.32 3.11
N ILE A 111 9.00 -4.74 1.97
CA ILE A 111 7.68 -4.14 1.77
C ILE A 111 6.69 -5.24 1.39
N LYS A 112 5.55 -5.30 2.07
CA LYS A 112 4.46 -6.22 1.73
C LYS A 112 3.70 -5.72 0.50
N VAL A 113 3.46 -6.63 -0.45
CA VAL A 113 2.80 -6.31 -1.72
C VAL A 113 1.46 -7.00 -1.81
N VAL A 114 0.42 -6.21 -2.00
CA VAL A 114 -0.94 -6.68 -2.28
C VAL A 114 -1.35 -6.23 -3.67
N HIS A 115 -2.02 -7.08 -4.43
CA HIS A 115 -2.53 -6.70 -5.75
C HIS A 115 -4.04 -6.73 -5.82
N VAL A 116 -4.63 -5.66 -6.34
CA VAL A 116 -6.07 -5.56 -6.57
C VAL A 116 -6.42 -6.29 -7.85
N VAL A 117 -7.35 -7.24 -7.78
CA VAL A 117 -7.74 -8.12 -8.91
C VAL A 117 -9.24 -8.06 -9.16
N SER A 118 -9.64 -8.32 -10.41
CA SER A 118 -11.04 -8.28 -10.81
C SER A 118 -11.65 -9.67 -11.05
N SER A 119 -10.87 -10.73 -10.89
CA SER A 119 -11.34 -12.10 -11.11
C SER A 119 -10.38 -13.13 -10.52
N SER A 120 -10.86 -14.37 -10.35
CA SER A 120 -10.04 -15.51 -9.93
C SER A 120 -8.85 -15.76 -10.86
N LYS A 121 -9.02 -15.56 -12.16
CA LYS A 121 -7.93 -15.69 -13.14
C LYS A 121 -6.80 -14.68 -12.86
N PHE A 122 -7.14 -13.43 -12.56
CA PHE A 122 -6.14 -12.41 -12.20
C PHE A 122 -5.56 -12.63 -10.81
N ALA A 123 -6.33 -13.19 -9.87
CA ALA A 123 -5.82 -13.60 -8.56
C ALA A 123 -4.72 -14.67 -8.70
N LEU A 124 -4.94 -15.70 -9.52
CA LEU A 124 -3.92 -16.72 -9.81
C LEU A 124 -2.67 -16.13 -10.47
N LYS A 125 -2.85 -15.17 -11.39
CA LYS A 125 -1.71 -14.46 -12.00
C LYS A 125 -0.93 -13.64 -10.97
N ALA A 126 -1.61 -12.93 -10.08
CA ALA A 126 -0.98 -12.16 -9.01
C ALA A 126 -0.25 -13.09 -8.03
N GLN A 127 -0.85 -14.21 -7.66
CA GLN A 127 -0.21 -15.25 -6.84
C GLN A 127 1.07 -15.78 -7.51
N ALA A 128 1.04 -16.08 -8.80
CA ALA A 128 2.21 -16.52 -9.56
C ALA A 128 3.31 -15.45 -9.63
N SER A 129 2.96 -14.18 -9.50
CA SER A 129 3.91 -13.05 -9.41
C SER A 129 4.51 -12.87 -8.02
N GLY A 130 4.11 -13.69 -7.04
CA GLY A 130 4.69 -13.70 -5.69
C GLY A 130 4.13 -12.65 -4.73
N VAL A 131 2.98 -12.02 -5.01
CA VAL A 131 2.38 -11.04 -4.08
C VAL A 131 2.01 -11.69 -2.75
N ASP A 132 2.05 -10.93 -1.66
CA ASP A 132 1.76 -11.42 -0.31
C ASP A 132 0.24 -11.65 -0.09
N ALA A 133 -0.61 -10.89 -0.79
CA ALA A 133 -2.07 -11.03 -0.76
C ALA A 133 -2.74 -10.42 -2.01
N VAL A 134 -4.03 -10.69 -2.16
CA VAL A 134 -4.89 -10.11 -3.21
C VAL A 134 -6.17 -9.52 -2.62
N VAL A 135 -6.74 -8.53 -3.30
CA VAL A 135 -8.04 -7.92 -2.99
C VAL A 135 -8.94 -7.99 -4.23
#